data_e6384505b3ce7f2928933f2dcda18025
#
_entry.id   e6384505b3ce7f2928933f2dcda18025
#
_cell.length_a   1.000
_cell.length_b   1.000
_cell.length_c   1.000
_cell.angle_alpha   90.00
_cell.angle_beta   90.00
_cell.angle_gamma   90.00
#
_symmetry.space_group_name_H-M   'P 1'
#
loop_
_entity.id
_entity.type
_entity.pdbx_description
1 polymer ?
#
loop_
_entity_poly.entity_id
_entity_poly.type
_entity_poly.pdbx_seq_one_letter_code
_entity_poly.pdbx_strand_id
1 'polypeptide(L)'
;MFGFSKKRQKALEDVSMHKGVGLITDYAPKSHISEQFRTLRTNIQYSDADHQIKTLVFTSSGPSEGKSTISGNIAVTFANQGLRTLLVDADTRRPTVHATFSLLNERGLVTLLTSKEDLDLGEYIVPTSVDHLSVLPTGPVPPNPSELLNSKRMERLIATLA
;
A
#
# COMPACT_ATOMS: atom_id res chain seq x y z
N MET A 1 -20.00 -12.28 -15.62
CA MET A 1 -18.56 -11.92 -15.63
C MET A 1 -18.40 -10.62 -16.41
N PHE A 2 -18.34 -9.47 -15.73
CA PHE A 2 -18.23 -8.16 -16.39
C PHE A 2 -16.75 -7.87 -16.67
N GLY A 3 -16.27 -8.29 -17.83
CA GLY A 3 -14.95 -7.93 -18.32
C GLY A 3 -14.95 -6.50 -18.85
N PHE A 4 -14.25 -5.59 -18.19
CA PHE A 4 -13.97 -4.28 -18.77
C PHE A 4 -13.16 -4.45 -20.07
N SER A 5 -13.48 -3.65 -21.10
CA SER A 5 -12.67 -3.68 -22.33
C SER A 5 -11.22 -3.28 -21.98
N LYS A 6 -10.22 -3.89 -22.64
CA LYS A 6 -8.77 -3.61 -22.43
C LYS A 6 -8.45 -2.10 -22.49
N LYS A 7 -9.15 -1.34 -23.34
CA LYS A 7 -8.99 0.10 -23.48
C LYS A 7 -9.45 0.85 -22.23
N ARG A 8 -10.58 0.45 -21.61
CA ARG A 8 -11.11 1.06 -20.37
C ARG A 8 -10.24 0.70 -19.18
N GLN A 9 -9.74 -0.52 -19.14
CA GLN A 9 -8.81 -0.97 -18.10
C GLN A 9 -7.51 -0.16 -18.12
N LYS A 10 -6.89 0.00 -19.30
CA LYS A 10 -5.69 0.84 -19.47
C LYS A 10 -5.92 2.30 -19.07
N ALA A 11 -7.07 2.88 -19.42
CA ALA A 11 -7.41 4.24 -19.03
C ALA A 11 -7.56 4.41 -17.50
N LEU A 12 -8.15 3.43 -16.81
CA LEU A 12 -8.25 3.43 -15.34
C LEU A 12 -6.87 3.29 -14.66
N GLU A 13 -6.00 2.49 -15.23
CA GLU A 13 -4.62 2.33 -14.76
C GLU A 13 -3.84 3.64 -14.88
N ASP A 14 -3.91 4.30 -16.03
CA ASP A 14 -3.25 5.59 -16.26
C ASP A 14 -3.77 6.66 -15.29
N VAL A 15 -5.07 6.71 -15.04
CA VAL A 15 -5.66 7.67 -14.08
C VAL A 15 -5.18 7.37 -12.65
N SER A 16 -5.15 6.12 -12.21
CA SER A 16 -4.72 5.77 -10.85
C SER A 16 -3.23 5.97 -10.61
N MET A 17 -2.39 5.83 -11.63
CA MET A 17 -0.95 6.14 -11.52
C MET A 17 -0.68 7.64 -11.31
N HIS A 18 -1.50 8.52 -11.92
CA HIS A 18 -1.31 9.98 -11.82
C HIS A 18 -2.10 10.62 -10.68
N LYS A 19 -3.30 10.12 -10.37
CA LYS A 19 -4.21 10.71 -9.37
C LYS A 19 -4.33 9.89 -8.09
N GLY A 20 -3.72 8.70 -8.04
CA GLY A 20 -3.90 7.78 -6.94
C GLY A 20 -5.30 7.14 -6.91
N VAL A 21 -5.66 6.61 -5.77
CA VAL A 21 -6.97 5.97 -5.50
C VAL A 21 -7.76 6.76 -4.46
N GLY A 22 -9.09 6.64 -4.48
CA GLY A 22 -9.94 7.31 -3.51
C GLY A 22 -9.83 6.69 -2.11
N LEU A 23 -9.56 7.52 -1.10
CA LEU A 23 -9.55 7.13 0.31
C LEU A 23 -10.88 7.49 0.96
N ILE A 24 -11.94 6.73 0.65
CA ILE A 24 -13.29 7.03 1.16
C ILE A 24 -13.35 7.00 2.69
N THR A 25 -12.53 6.19 3.33
CA THR A 25 -12.42 6.10 4.79
C THR A 25 -11.84 7.37 5.44
N ASP A 26 -11.17 8.20 4.64
CA ASP A 26 -10.64 9.50 5.06
C ASP A 26 -11.63 10.63 4.73
N TYR A 27 -12.00 10.82 3.44
CA TYR A 27 -12.83 11.96 3.05
C TYR A 27 -14.33 11.81 3.35
N ALA A 28 -14.85 10.59 3.54
CA ALA A 28 -16.24 10.32 3.92
C ALA A 28 -16.33 9.26 5.04
N PRO A 29 -15.77 9.53 6.23
CA PRO A 29 -15.62 8.52 7.30
C PRO A 29 -16.95 7.99 7.83
N LYS A 30 -18.05 8.71 7.67
CA LYS A 30 -19.39 8.29 8.10
C LYS A 30 -20.20 7.58 7.01
N SER A 31 -19.63 7.34 5.83
CA SER A 31 -20.34 6.64 4.76
C SER A 31 -20.52 5.15 5.06
N HIS A 32 -21.55 4.54 4.47
CA HIS A 32 -21.80 3.10 4.58
C HIS A 32 -20.59 2.27 4.08
N ILE A 33 -19.89 2.76 3.05
CA ILE A 33 -18.69 2.08 2.53
C ILE A 33 -17.56 2.12 3.58
N SER A 34 -17.39 3.25 4.26
CA SER A 34 -16.39 3.37 5.33
C SER A 34 -16.69 2.44 6.52
N GLU A 35 -17.96 2.20 6.83
CA GLU A 35 -18.38 1.19 7.83
C GLU A 35 -18.02 -0.24 7.37
N GLN A 36 -18.19 -0.55 6.08
CA GLN A 36 -17.76 -1.86 5.56
C GLN A 36 -16.24 -2.07 5.69
N PHE A 37 -15.43 -1.03 5.45
CA PHE A 37 -13.99 -1.10 5.69
C PHE A 37 -13.64 -1.31 7.18
N ARG A 38 -14.37 -0.68 8.10
CA ARG A 38 -14.19 -0.92 9.55
C ARG A 38 -14.56 -2.36 9.92
N THR A 39 -15.64 -2.88 9.36
CA THR A 39 -16.04 -4.30 9.55
C THR A 39 -14.95 -5.24 9.03
N LEU A 40 -14.44 -4.97 7.81
CA LEU A 40 -13.35 -5.77 7.23
C LEU A 40 -12.10 -5.73 8.12
N ARG A 41 -11.68 -4.54 8.60
CA ARG A 41 -10.57 -4.41 9.55
C ARG A 41 -10.81 -5.26 10.80
N THR A 42 -12.02 -5.17 11.41
CA THR A 42 -12.38 -5.94 12.61
C THR A 42 -12.27 -7.44 12.33
N ASN A 43 -12.78 -7.91 11.20
CA ASN A 43 -12.66 -9.31 10.81
C ASN A 43 -11.20 -9.76 10.65
N ILE A 44 -10.35 -8.90 10.07
CA ILE A 44 -8.91 -9.16 9.97
C ILE A 44 -8.28 -9.25 11.36
N GLN A 45 -8.55 -8.31 12.25
CA GLN A 45 -7.98 -8.30 13.61
C GLN A 45 -8.34 -9.55 14.43
N TYR A 46 -9.53 -10.08 14.22
CA TYR A 46 -10.02 -11.27 14.94
C TYR A 46 -9.93 -12.57 14.13
N SER A 47 -9.28 -12.56 12.96
CA SER A 47 -9.12 -13.78 12.15
C SER A 47 -8.11 -14.77 12.75
N ASP A 48 -7.22 -14.30 13.60
CA ASP A 48 -6.33 -15.14 14.42
C ASP A 48 -6.58 -14.78 15.90
N ALA A 49 -7.11 -15.74 16.65
CA ALA A 49 -7.45 -15.55 18.06
C ALA A 49 -6.20 -15.58 18.98
N ASP A 50 -5.14 -16.23 18.53
CA ASP A 50 -3.95 -16.51 19.34
C ASP A 50 -2.80 -15.53 19.08
N HIS A 51 -2.78 -14.89 17.90
CA HIS A 51 -1.68 -14.01 17.50
C HIS A 51 -2.17 -12.68 16.94
N GLN A 52 -1.50 -11.61 17.33
CA GLN A 52 -1.73 -10.31 16.73
C GLN A 52 -1.13 -10.28 15.31
N ILE A 53 -1.98 -10.04 14.30
CA ILE A 53 -1.53 -9.85 12.92
C ILE A 53 -0.76 -8.53 12.83
N LYS A 54 0.50 -8.62 12.44
CA LYS A 54 1.38 -7.44 12.25
C LYS A 54 1.54 -7.07 10.79
N THR A 55 1.45 -8.04 9.89
CA THR A 55 1.69 -7.84 8.45
C THR A 55 0.52 -8.35 7.64
N LEU A 56 0.04 -7.52 6.70
CA LEU A 56 -1.01 -7.86 5.75
C LEU A 56 -0.48 -7.69 4.33
N VAL A 57 -0.76 -8.66 3.47
CA VAL A 57 -0.43 -8.58 2.04
C VAL A 57 -1.71 -8.53 1.23
N PHE A 58 -1.83 -7.51 0.39
CA PHE A 58 -2.94 -7.36 -0.56
C PHE A 58 -2.46 -7.74 -1.96
N THR A 59 -3.09 -8.72 -2.54
CA THR A 59 -2.79 -9.20 -3.90
C THR A 59 -4.07 -9.33 -4.72
N SER A 60 -3.92 -9.44 -6.03
CA SER A 60 -5.02 -9.63 -6.97
C SER A 60 -4.58 -10.48 -8.15
N SER A 61 -5.52 -11.13 -8.85
CA SER A 61 -5.25 -11.99 -10.01
C SER A 61 -4.89 -11.19 -11.26
N GLY A 62 -5.33 -9.93 -11.32
CA GLY A 62 -5.09 -9.06 -12.46
C GLY A 62 -4.90 -7.59 -12.08
N PRO A 63 -4.54 -6.75 -13.06
CA PRO A 63 -4.42 -5.32 -12.85
C PRO A 63 -5.81 -4.66 -12.68
N SER A 64 -5.85 -3.53 -11.94
CA SER A 64 -7.06 -2.70 -11.73
C SER A 64 -8.23 -3.41 -11.05
N GLU A 65 -7.96 -4.42 -10.21
CA GLU A 65 -8.98 -5.13 -9.42
C GLU A 65 -9.22 -4.50 -8.03
N GLY A 66 -8.71 -3.30 -7.79
CA GLY A 66 -8.95 -2.54 -6.56
C GLY A 66 -7.96 -2.80 -5.43
N LYS A 67 -6.87 -3.55 -5.67
CA LYS A 67 -5.81 -3.84 -4.68
C LYS A 67 -5.38 -2.59 -3.91
N SER A 68 -4.94 -1.55 -4.61
CA SER A 68 -4.47 -0.30 -3.99
C SER A 68 -5.59 0.46 -3.27
N THR A 69 -6.82 0.43 -3.80
CA THR A 69 -7.99 1.04 -3.15
C THR A 69 -8.30 0.35 -1.83
N ILE A 70 -8.32 -0.98 -1.81
CA ILE A 70 -8.60 -1.74 -0.59
C ILE A 70 -7.48 -1.55 0.44
N SER A 71 -6.22 -1.73 0.05
CA SER A 71 -5.08 -1.60 0.98
C SER A 71 -4.97 -0.19 1.58
N GLY A 72 -5.13 0.88 0.77
CA GLY A 72 -5.10 2.24 1.26
C GLY A 72 -6.22 2.55 2.25
N ASN A 73 -7.46 2.17 1.92
CA ASN A 73 -8.59 2.39 2.84
C ASN A 73 -8.49 1.55 4.12
N ILE A 74 -8.02 0.32 4.05
CA ILE A 74 -7.77 -0.51 5.25
C ILE A 74 -6.67 0.11 6.11
N ALA A 75 -5.57 0.60 5.52
CA ALA A 75 -4.51 1.27 6.27
C ALA A 75 -5.04 2.49 7.04
N VAL A 76 -5.88 3.32 6.40
CA VAL A 76 -6.56 4.45 7.08
C VAL A 76 -7.42 3.97 8.25
N THR A 77 -8.16 2.86 8.11
CA THR A 77 -9.00 2.36 9.22
C THR A 77 -8.20 1.82 10.40
N PHE A 78 -7.02 1.24 10.17
CA PHE A 78 -6.12 0.83 11.25
C PHE A 78 -5.50 2.05 11.95
N ALA A 79 -5.02 3.03 11.18
CA ALA A 79 -4.46 4.27 11.70
C ALA A 79 -5.46 5.07 12.55
N ASN A 80 -6.72 5.14 12.11
CA ASN A 80 -7.82 5.78 12.85
C ASN A 80 -8.17 5.12 14.19
N GLN A 81 -7.65 3.93 14.48
CA GLN A 81 -7.69 3.31 15.82
C GLN A 81 -6.51 3.72 16.71
N GLY A 82 -5.62 4.60 16.26
CA GLY A 82 -4.40 4.95 16.96
C GLY A 82 -3.27 3.92 16.79
N LEU A 83 -3.41 2.94 15.89
CA LEU A 83 -2.37 1.96 15.59
C LEU A 83 -1.34 2.56 14.62
N ARG A 84 -0.06 2.50 14.98
CA ARG A 84 1.03 2.89 14.07
C ARG A 84 0.99 1.98 12.85
N THR A 85 0.62 2.54 11.71
CA THR A 85 0.39 1.81 10.46
C THR A 85 1.36 2.26 9.40
N LEU A 86 2.04 1.31 8.75
CA LEU A 86 2.90 1.56 7.61
C LEU A 86 2.30 0.92 6.36
N LEU A 87 1.99 1.72 5.36
CA LEU A 87 1.58 1.24 4.04
C LEU A 87 2.81 1.18 3.12
N VAL A 88 3.19 -0.02 2.70
CA VAL A 88 4.31 -0.25 1.79
C VAL A 88 3.79 -0.43 0.37
N ASP A 89 4.22 0.43 -0.56
CA ASP A 89 3.92 0.27 -1.98
C ASP A 89 4.88 -0.73 -2.63
N ALA A 90 4.47 -1.98 -2.68
CA ALA A 90 5.21 -3.07 -3.33
C ALA A 90 4.79 -3.30 -4.79
N ASP A 91 3.93 -2.46 -5.36
CA ASP A 91 3.63 -2.49 -6.79
C ASP A 91 4.74 -1.78 -7.59
N THR A 92 5.87 -2.47 -7.73
CA THR A 92 7.06 -1.94 -8.40
C THR A 92 6.92 -1.79 -9.91
N ARG A 93 5.76 -2.15 -10.48
CA ARG A 93 5.45 -2.00 -11.91
C ARG A 93 4.58 -0.78 -12.17
N ARG A 94 3.56 -0.55 -11.31
CA ARG A 94 2.56 0.51 -11.45
C ARG A 94 2.25 1.13 -10.10
N PRO A 95 3.21 1.84 -9.49
CA PRO A 95 3.04 2.43 -8.17
C PRO A 95 1.92 3.47 -8.20
N THR A 96 1.07 3.47 -7.18
CA THR A 96 -0.07 4.39 -7.06
C THR A 96 -0.18 5.02 -5.67
N VAL A 97 0.48 4.47 -4.67
CA VAL A 97 0.34 4.92 -3.28
C VAL A 97 0.90 6.34 -3.10
N HIS A 98 2.03 6.66 -3.71
CA HIS A 98 2.60 8.00 -3.66
C HIS A 98 1.62 9.06 -4.20
N ALA A 99 0.96 8.80 -5.33
CA ALA A 99 -0.04 9.71 -5.90
C ALA A 99 -1.29 9.80 -5.01
N THR A 100 -1.69 8.69 -4.36
CA THR A 100 -2.82 8.63 -3.44
C THR A 100 -2.63 9.55 -2.24
N PHE A 101 -1.43 9.64 -1.70
CA PHE A 101 -1.09 10.47 -0.55
C PHE A 101 -0.34 11.77 -0.91
N SER A 102 -0.28 12.13 -2.19
CA SER A 102 0.41 13.34 -2.68
C SER A 102 1.88 13.40 -2.26
N LEU A 103 2.58 12.27 -2.30
CA LEU A 103 3.98 12.13 -1.93
C LEU A 103 4.88 12.10 -3.16
N LEU A 104 6.16 12.42 -2.98
CA LEU A 104 7.20 12.20 -3.98
C LEU A 104 7.52 10.70 -4.07
N ASN A 105 7.91 10.23 -5.27
CA ASN A 105 8.27 8.83 -5.52
C ASN A 105 9.71 8.68 -6.06
N GLU A 106 10.60 9.59 -5.66
CA GLU A 106 12.00 9.57 -6.11
C GLU A 106 12.83 8.51 -5.38
N ARG A 107 12.47 8.22 -4.14
CA ARG A 107 13.14 7.28 -3.24
C ARG A 107 12.10 6.43 -2.53
N GLY A 108 12.42 5.16 -2.26
CA GLY A 108 11.48 4.26 -1.58
C GLY A 108 11.97 2.81 -1.51
N LEU A 109 11.04 1.86 -1.53
CA LEU A 109 11.28 0.44 -1.41
C LEU A 109 12.38 -0.06 -2.39
N VAL A 110 12.28 0.31 -3.66
CA VAL A 110 13.28 -0.11 -4.67
C VAL A 110 14.66 0.43 -4.34
N THR A 111 14.77 1.68 -3.87
CA THR A 111 16.05 2.26 -3.45
C THR A 111 16.65 1.47 -2.28
N LEU A 112 15.84 1.12 -1.27
CA LEU A 112 16.26 0.30 -0.14
C LEU A 112 16.73 -1.09 -0.58
N LEU A 113 16.04 -1.71 -1.52
CA LEU A 113 16.35 -3.06 -2.00
C LEU A 113 17.59 -3.12 -2.91
N THR A 114 17.92 -2.04 -3.61
CA THR A 114 19.02 -2.00 -4.59
C THR A 114 20.31 -1.36 -4.06
N SER A 115 20.25 -0.59 -2.97
CA SER A 115 21.44 0.03 -2.37
C SER A 115 22.43 -1.05 -1.90
N LYS A 116 23.71 -0.76 -2.00
CA LYS A 116 24.79 -1.60 -1.43
C LYS A 116 25.06 -1.24 0.04
N GLU A 117 24.59 -0.09 0.48
CA GLU A 117 24.78 0.45 1.83
C GLU A 117 23.60 0.10 2.71
N ASP A 118 23.82 0.05 4.01
CA ASP A 118 22.74 0.02 5.00
C ASP A 118 22.17 1.42 5.13
N LEU A 119 20.95 1.59 4.62
CA LEU A 119 20.24 2.87 4.63
C LEU A 119 19.35 2.97 5.88
N ASP A 120 19.24 4.17 6.42
CA ASP A 120 18.29 4.45 7.50
C ASP A 120 16.85 4.39 6.94
N LEU A 121 16.06 3.42 7.42
CA LEU A 121 14.66 3.26 7.02
C LEU A 121 13.82 4.51 7.30
N GLY A 122 14.16 5.27 8.34
CA GLY A 122 13.46 6.49 8.72
C GLY A 122 13.44 7.55 7.61
N GLU A 123 14.48 7.61 6.78
CA GLU A 123 14.58 8.56 5.66
C GLU A 123 13.63 8.22 4.48
N TYR A 124 13.10 6.99 4.43
CA TYR A 124 12.27 6.47 3.33
C TYR A 124 10.81 6.33 3.72
N ILE A 125 10.51 6.37 5.02
CA ILE A 125 9.15 6.28 5.55
C ILE A 125 8.63 7.70 5.72
N VAL A 126 7.59 8.04 4.94
CA VAL A 126 7.04 9.39 4.89
C VAL A 126 5.71 9.43 5.65
N PRO A 127 5.54 10.34 6.62
CA PRO A 127 4.25 10.53 7.29
C PRO A 127 3.21 11.06 6.27
N THR A 128 1.94 10.73 6.50
CA THR A 128 0.83 11.22 5.69
C THR A 128 0.03 12.28 6.44
N SER A 129 -1.02 12.82 5.79
CA SER A 129 -2.02 13.67 6.44
C SER A 129 -2.94 12.92 7.41
N VAL A 130 -2.94 11.59 7.39
CA VAL A 130 -3.71 10.74 8.30
C VAL A 130 -2.84 10.42 9.51
N ASP A 131 -3.32 10.77 10.71
CA ASP A 131 -2.62 10.48 11.95
C ASP A 131 -2.30 8.98 12.08
N HIS A 132 -1.12 8.64 12.58
CA HIS A 132 -0.62 7.27 12.76
C HIS A 132 -0.41 6.47 11.46
N LEU A 133 -0.57 7.08 10.26
CA LEU A 133 -0.31 6.44 8.98
C LEU A 133 0.94 7.03 8.33
N SER A 134 1.88 6.15 8.03
CA SER A 134 3.06 6.46 7.22
C SER A 134 3.08 5.59 5.96
N VAL A 135 3.81 6.05 4.96
CA VAL A 135 3.96 5.37 3.67
C VAL A 135 5.43 5.13 3.38
N LEU A 136 5.76 3.94 2.92
CA LEU A 136 7.00 3.66 2.21
C LEU A 136 6.66 3.59 0.70
N PRO A 137 6.96 4.64 -0.08
CA PRO A 137 6.72 4.64 -1.52
C PRO A 137 7.54 3.56 -2.23
N THR A 138 7.18 3.22 -3.44
CA THR A 138 7.96 2.28 -4.27
C THR A 138 9.34 2.83 -4.61
N GLY A 139 9.45 4.11 -4.94
CA GLY A 139 10.62 4.68 -5.60
C GLY A 139 10.60 4.45 -7.12
N PRO A 140 11.74 4.56 -7.80
CA PRO A 140 11.83 4.39 -9.25
C PRO A 140 11.51 2.96 -9.67
N VAL A 141 10.84 2.81 -10.83
CA VAL A 141 10.48 1.49 -11.38
C VAL A 141 11.75 0.72 -11.77
N PRO A 142 11.99 -0.48 -11.21
CA PRO A 142 13.18 -1.25 -11.50
C PRO A 142 13.02 -2.08 -12.78
N PRO A 143 14.12 -2.49 -13.43
CA PRO A 143 14.07 -3.36 -14.61
C PRO A 143 13.65 -4.81 -14.28
N ASN A 144 13.84 -5.27 -13.04
CA ASN A 144 13.62 -6.64 -12.58
C ASN A 144 12.72 -6.72 -11.33
N PRO A 145 11.45 -6.32 -11.39
CA PRO A 145 10.57 -6.17 -10.24
C PRO A 145 10.41 -7.44 -9.39
N SER A 146 10.22 -8.59 -10.03
CA SER A 146 9.94 -9.87 -9.34
C SER A 146 11.14 -10.39 -8.57
N GLU A 147 12.35 -10.19 -9.10
CA GLU A 147 13.60 -10.62 -8.45
C GLU A 147 13.87 -9.80 -7.17
N LEU A 148 13.61 -8.49 -7.22
CA LEU A 148 13.75 -7.62 -6.05
C LEU A 148 12.82 -8.03 -4.91
N LEU A 149 11.56 -8.29 -5.22
CA LEU A 149 10.58 -8.71 -4.21
C LEU A 149 10.87 -10.10 -3.62
N ASN A 150 11.55 -10.98 -4.39
CA ASN A 150 11.96 -12.31 -3.92
C ASN A 150 13.37 -12.32 -3.30
N SER A 151 13.94 -11.18 -2.99
CA SER A 151 15.29 -11.07 -2.46
C SER A 151 15.35 -11.28 -0.94
N LYS A 152 16.50 -11.81 -0.45
CA LYS A 152 16.77 -11.87 1.00
C LYS A 152 16.73 -10.48 1.68
N ARG A 153 16.95 -9.43 0.91
CA ARG A 153 16.88 -8.06 1.41
C ARG A 153 15.45 -7.63 1.69
N MET A 154 14.50 -8.03 0.84
CA MET A 154 13.06 -7.82 1.08
C MET A 154 12.60 -8.60 2.33
N GLU A 155 13.03 -9.85 2.49
CA GLU A 155 12.73 -10.65 3.67
C GLU A 155 13.21 -9.97 4.96
N ARG A 156 14.46 -9.49 4.99
CA ARG A 156 15.01 -8.74 6.14
C ARG A 156 14.25 -7.45 6.40
N LEU A 157 13.91 -6.70 5.34
CA LEU A 157 13.16 -5.46 5.47
C LEU A 157 11.80 -5.71 6.13
N ILE A 158 11.04 -6.69 5.66
CA ILE A 158 9.74 -7.05 6.25
C ILE A 158 9.91 -7.46 7.72
N ALA A 159 10.92 -8.28 8.04
CA ALA A 159 11.20 -8.68 9.41
C ALA A 159 11.54 -7.50 10.34
N THR A 160 12.19 -6.46 9.80
CA THR A 160 12.53 -5.25 10.56
C THR A 160 11.30 -4.33 10.77
N LEU A 161 10.37 -4.32 9.83
CA LEU A 161 9.16 -3.47 9.87
C LEU A 161 8.02 -4.11 10.68
N ALA A 162 8.00 -5.42 10.90
CA ALA A 162 6.97 -6.16 11.65
C ALA A 162 7.23 -6.17 13.15
#